data_250c16b6e494589cf0519f1dd42847a8
#
_entry.id   250c16b6e494589cf0519f1dd42847a8
#
_cell.length_a   1.000
_cell.length_b   1.000
_cell.length_c   1.000
_cell.angle_alpha   90.00
_cell.angle_beta   90.00
_cell.angle_gamma   90.00
#
_symmetry.space_group_name_H-M   'P 1'
#
loop_
_entity.id
_entity.type
_entity.pdbx_description
1 polymer ?
#
loop_
_entity_poly.entity_id
_entity_poly.type
_entity_poly.pdbx_seq_one_letter_code
_entity_poly.pdbx_strand_id
1 'polypeptide(L)'
;LNGAGSDPEYQHLTNTWRDKAQYIARPHLAVWATAPFLHNGSVPNLYALLSPVKERPACFYLSPNMEFDPVKVGFVVSECNDSPTFRDPLVGFEFKTHLPGNSMEGHEFKGSDCGSVVAGAGVLGCEIPIADRWAIVEYLKTCDLDRLVIHDAPACRDLE
;
A
#
# COMPACT_ATOMS: atom_id res chain seq x y z
N LEU A 1 -25.90 -25.34 7.28
CA LEU A 1 -25.92 -24.06 6.55
C LEU A 1 -25.81 -24.33 5.05
N ASN A 2 -26.80 -25.01 4.52
CA ASN A 2 -26.98 -25.27 3.08
C ASN A 2 -28.12 -24.40 2.61
N GLY A 3 -27.79 -23.28 1.95
CA GLY A 3 -28.85 -22.38 1.51
C GLY A 3 -28.45 -21.21 0.68
N ALA A 4 -27.54 -21.42 -0.26
CA ALA A 4 -27.33 -20.44 -1.31
C ALA A 4 -26.82 -21.17 -2.54
N GLY A 5 -27.70 -21.58 -3.44
CA GLY A 5 -27.17 -22.31 -4.57
C GLY A 5 -28.19 -22.72 -5.64
N SER A 6 -29.32 -22.06 -5.74
CA SER A 6 -30.25 -22.35 -6.83
C SER A 6 -30.52 -21.17 -7.77
N ASP A 7 -29.82 -20.04 -7.57
CA ASP A 7 -29.94 -18.90 -8.48
C ASP A 7 -29.00 -19.11 -9.67
N PRO A 8 -29.49 -19.21 -10.90
CA PRO A 8 -28.68 -19.40 -12.10
C PRO A 8 -27.63 -18.29 -12.30
N GLU A 9 -27.91 -17.11 -11.80
CA GLU A 9 -26.99 -15.95 -11.91
C GLU A 9 -25.71 -16.15 -11.11
N TYR A 10 -25.72 -16.99 -10.06
CA TYR A 10 -24.56 -17.24 -9.20
C TYR A 10 -23.88 -18.60 -9.41
N GLN A 11 -24.35 -19.39 -10.39
CA GLN A 11 -23.78 -20.74 -10.63
C GLN A 11 -22.33 -20.73 -11.11
N HIS A 12 -21.84 -19.60 -11.64
CA HIS A 12 -20.44 -19.42 -12.04
C HIS A 12 -19.52 -18.96 -10.90
N LEU A 13 -20.08 -18.58 -9.75
CA LEU A 13 -19.30 -18.24 -8.58
C LEU A 13 -18.88 -19.53 -7.87
N THR A 14 -17.66 -19.98 -8.14
CA THR A 14 -17.08 -21.11 -7.41
C THR A 14 -16.88 -20.74 -5.95
N ASN A 15 -17.60 -21.39 -5.05
CA ASN A 15 -17.47 -21.25 -3.60
C ASN A 15 -16.20 -21.97 -3.10
N THR A 16 -15.07 -21.74 -3.78
CA THR A 16 -13.79 -22.31 -3.39
C THR A 16 -13.13 -21.43 -2.35
N TRP A 17 -13.03 -21.92 -1.13
CA TRP A 17 -12.16 -21.32 -0.13
C TRP A 17 -10.73 -21.33 -0.65
N ARG A 18 -10.06 -20.17 -0.60
CA ARG A 18 -8.66 -20.09 -0.97
C ARG A 18 -7.83 -20.70 0.16
N ASP A 19 -7.10 -21.74 -0.13
CA ASP A 19 -6.18 -22.41 0.80
C ASP A 19 -4.81 -21.73 0.86
N LYS A 20 -4.53 -20.83 -0.09
CA LYS A 20 -3.27 -20.09 -0.18
C LYS A 20 -3.45 -18.66 0.30
N ALA A 21 -2.57 -18.23 1.21
CA ALA A 21 -2.48 -16.84 1.63
C ALA A 21 -1.90 -15.99 0.49
N GLN A 22 -2.77 -15.55 -0.41
CA GLN A 22 -2.40 -14.70 -1.56
C GLN A 22 -3.27 -13.45 -1.58
N TYR A 23 -2.64 -12.32 -1.90
CA TYR A 23 -3.37 -11.07 -2.12
C TYR A 23 -4.11 -11.11 -3.46
N ILE A 24 -5.26 -10.46 -3.48
CA ILE A 24 -6.01 -10.23 -4.71
C ILE A 24 -5.49 -8.93 -5.31
N ALA A 25 -5.03 -8.95 -6.55
CA ALA A 25 -4.80 -7.75 -7.31
C ALA A 25 -6.12 -7.00 -7.48
N ARG A 26 -6.18 -5.75 -7.02
CA ARG A 26 -7.34 -4.87 -7.16
C ARG A 26 -6.97 -3.71 -8.09
N PRO A 27 -7.93 -3.14 -8.81
CA PRO A 27 -7.70 -1.90 -9.55
C PRO A 27 -7.14 -0.82 -8.61
N HIS A 28 -6.19 -0.04 -9.10
CA HIS A 28 -5.55 1.04 -8.32
C HIS A 28 -6.41 2.31 -8.17
N LEU A 29 -7.73 2.17 -8.36
CA LEU A 29 -8.68 3.27 -8.25
C LEU A 29 -8.65 3.88 -6.86
N ALA A 30 -8.49 5.21 -6.81
CA ALA A 30 -8.44 5.97 -5.57
C ALA A 30 -7.40 5.46 -4.56
N VAL A 31 -6.33 4.78 -5.02
CA VAL A 31 -5.27 4.27 -4.15
C VAL A 31 -4.64 5.38 -3.29
N TRP A 32 -4.65 6.62 -3.80
CA TRP A 32 -4.19 7.81 -3.09
C TRP A 32 -4.98 8.09 -1.80
N ALA A 33 -6.22 7.63 -1.69
CA ALA A 33 -7.09 7.84 -0.54
C ALA A 33 -7.12 6.63 0.43
N THR A 34 -6.32 5.60 0.21
CA THR A 34 -6.39 4.33 0.97
C THR A 34 -5.27 4.14 1.99
N ALA A 35 -4.49 5.18 2.27
CA ALA A 35 -3.47 5.12 3.33
C ALA A 35 -4.11 4.80 4.71
N PRO A 36 -3.40 4.12 5.62
CA PRO A 36 -2.04 3.59 5.48
C PRO A 36 -2.01 2.29 4.67
N PHE A 37 -0.83 1.94 4.17
CA PHE A 37 -0.64 0.80 3.28
C PHE A 37 -0.15 -0.45 4.02
N LEU A 38 -0.13 -1.58 3.29
CA LEU A 38 -0.10 -2.95 3.76
C LEU A 38 -1.34 -3.31 4.59
N HIS A 39 -1.57 -4.61 4.78
CA HIS A 39 -2.76 -5.12 5.48
C HIS A 39 -2.84 -4.70 6.96
N ASN A 40 -1.70 -4.33 7.54
CA ASN A 40 -1.55 -3.96 8.94
C ASN A 40 -1.36 -2.44 9.16
N GLY A 41 -1.33 -1.63 8.09
CA GLY A 41 -1.13 -0.19 8.18
C GLY A 41 0.31 0.24 8.52
N SER A 42 1.29 -0.67 8.36
CA SER A 42 2.69 -0.40 8.75
C SER A 42 3.45 0.57 7.84
N VAL A 43 2.86 0.95 6.70
CA VAL A 43 3.46 1.87 5.74
C VAL A 43 2.56 3.09 5.58
N PRO A 44 3.00 4.27 6.03
CA PRO A 44 2.11 5.43 6.17
C PRO A 44 1.73 6.12 4.86
N ASN A 45 2.52 5.98 3.80
CA ASN A 45 2.29 6.69 2.54
C ASN A 45 2.81 5.89 1.33
N LEU A 46 2.36 6.28 0.12
CA LEU A 46 2.73 5.63 -1.14
C LEU A 46 4.23 5.66 -1.42
N TYR A 47 4.89 6.78 -1.14
CA TYR A 47 6.33 6.88 -1.36
C TYR A 47 7.10 5.83 -0.55
N ALA A 48 6.75 5.67 0.72
CA ALA A 48 7.33 4.64 1.58
C ALA A 48 7.00 3.22 1.10
N LEU A 49 5.81 3.00 0.53
CA LEU A 49 5.44 1.70 -0.04
C LEU A 49 6.34 1.31 -1.23
N LEU A 50 6.67 2.28 -2.09
CA LEU A 50 7.55 2.09 -3.25
C LEU A 50 9.04 2.06 -2.87
N SER A 51 9.36 2.41 -1.63
CA SER A 51 10.73 2.42 -1.12
C SER A 51 11.16 1.04 -0.59
N PRO A 52 12.46 0.70 -0.65
CA PRO A 52 12.99 -0.48 0.01
C PRO A 52 12.66 -0.47 1.51
N VAL A 53 12.53 -1.65 2.11
CA VAL A 53 12.20 -1.79 3.55
C VAL A 53 13.14 -0.99 4.44
N LYS A 54 14.44 -0.94 4.11
CA LYS A 54 15.46 -0.17 4.85
C LYS A 54 15.19 1.35 4.90
N GLU A 55 14.39 1.88 3.98
CA GLU A 55 14.03 3.30 3.90
C GLU A 55 12.64 3.58 4.49
N ARG A 56 11.88 2.54 4.87
CA ARG A 56 10.59 2.68 5.52
C ARG A 56 10.78 3.01 7.00
N PRO A 57 9.90 3.80 7.61
CA PRO A 57 10.03 4.14 9.03
C PRO A 57 9.81 2.91 9.92
N ALA A 58 10.82 2.55 10.72
CA ALA A 58 10.75 1.42 11.65
C ALA A 58 9.82 1.66 12.85
N CYS A 59 9.59 2.93 13.16
CA CYS A 59 8.63 3.39 14.16
C CYS A 59 8.21 4.81 13.80
N PHE A 60 6.92 5.09 13.92
CA PHE A 60 6.40 6.42 13.60
C PHE A 60 5.18 6.78 14.47
N TYR A 61 4.94 8.08 14.59
CA TYR A 61 3.75 8.63 15.21
C TYR A 61 2.80 9.16 14.14
N LEU A 62 1.54 8.75 14.22
CA LEU A 62 0.45 9.35 13.47
C LEU A 62 -0.08 10.56 14.25
N SER A 63 -0.24 11.70 13.57
CA SER A 63 -0.88 12.87 14.15
C SER A 63 -2.32 12.54 14.59
N PRO A 64 -2.80 13.08 15.74
CA PRO A 64 -4.19 12.90 16.17
C PRO A 64 -5.21 13.37 15.13
N ASN A 65 -4.86 14.35 14.34
CA ASN A 65 -5.70 14.89 13.27
C ASN A 65 -5.62 14.08 11.98
N MET A 66 -4.79 13.03 11.94
CA MET A 66 -4.55 12.20 10.76
C MET A 66 -4.30 13.05 9.50
N GLU A 67 -3.41 14.04 9.65
CA GLU A 67 -3.08 14.98 8.59
C GLU A 67 -2.57 14.25 7.35
N PHE A 68 -3.11 14.62 6.20
CA PHE A 68 -2.74 14.00 4.92
C PHE A 68 -1.58 14.74 4.26
N ASP A 69 -0.56 13.99 3.84
CA ASP A 69 0.57 14.46 3.04
C ASP A 69 0.24 14.30 1.54
N PRO A 70 -0.06 15.38 0.82
CA PRO A 70 -0.38 15.30 -0.61
C PRO A 70 0.86 15.05 -1.49
N VAL A 71 2.06 15.17 -0.94
CA VAL A 71 3.32 14.95 -1.68
C VAL A 71 3.66 13.46 -1.69
N LYS A 72 3.78 12.85 -0.52
CA LYS A 72 4.06 11.42 -0.38
C LYS A 72 2.82 10.55 -0.53
N VAL A 73 1.65 11.13 -0.50
CA VAL A 73 0.31 10.50 -0.60
C VAL A 73 0.06 9.51 0.52
N GLY A 74 -0.44 10.02 1.63
CA GLY A 74 -0.75 9.26 2.81
C GLY A 74 -0.73 10.13 4.06
N PHE A 75 -0.39 9.56 5.20
CA PHE A 75 -0.38 10.32 6.44
C PHE A 75 0.95 11.02 6.68
N VAL A 76 0.87 12.24 7.22
CA VAL A 76 2.01 12.92 7.84
C VAL A 76 2.42 12.16 9.08
N VAL A 77 3.66 11.72 9.13
CA VAL A 77 4.22 10.98 10.26
C VAL A 77 5.53 11.60 10.71
N SER A 78 5.84 11.47 12.01
CA SER A 78 7.16 11.74 12.58
C SER A 78 7.81 10.43 12.96
N GLU A 79 9.09 10.26 12.69
CA GLU A 79 9.82 9.09 13.15
C GLU A 79 10.03 9.12 14.67
N CYS A 80 10.07 7.95 15.32
CA CYS A 80 10.15 7.87 16.78
C CYS A 80 11.45 8.49 17.37
N ASN A 81 12.45 8.75 16.54
CA ASN A 81 13.71 9.34 16.95
C ASN A 81 13.70 10.87 16.89
N ASP A 82 12.70 11.49 16.26
CA ASP A 82 12.76 12.89 15.87
C ASP A 82 12.32 13.88 16.96
N SER A 83 11.51 13.50 17.91
CA SER A 83 11.17 14.37 19.04
C SER A 83 10.30 13.71 20.11
N PRO A 84 10.51 14.01 21.39
CA PRO A 84 9.62 13.61 22.48
C PRO A 84 8.25 14.30 22.46
N THR A 85 8.03 15.29 21.59
CA THR A 85 6.77 16.06 21.54
C THR A 85 5.56 15.25 21.12
N PHE A 86 5.74 14.12 20.44
CA PHE A 86 4.66 13.22 20.07
C PHE A 86 4.44 12.04 21.04
N ARG A 87 5.16 11.99 22.15
CA ARG A 87 4.99 10.95 23.19
C ARG A 87 3.79 11.17 24.11
N ASP A 88 3.15 12.32 24.01
CA ASP A 88 1.91 12.57 24.75
C ASP A 88 0.78 11.76 24.08
N PRO A 89 0.07 10.88 24.80
CA PRO A 89 -1.09 10.14 24.30
C PRO A 89 -2.17 11.03 23.69
N LEU A 90 -2.17 12.32 24.03
CA LEU A 90 -3.04 13.33 23.43
C LEU A 90 -2.54 13.83 22.07
N VAL A 91 -1.33 13.46 21.65
CA VAL A 91 -0.62 14.04 20.50
C VAL A 91 -0.45 13.08 19.34
N GLY A 92 -0.69 11.78 19.51
CA GLY A 92 -0.65 10.85 18.41
C GLY A 92 -0.56 9.37 18.77
N PHE A 93 -0.76 8.54 17.79
CA PHE A 93 -0.65 7.09 17.93
C PHE A 93 0.75 6.62 17.49
N GLU A 94 1.46 5.93 18.40
CA GLU A 94 2.77 5.34 18.11
C GLU A 94 2.60 3.98 17.41
N PHE A 95 3.13 3.86 16.20
CA PHE A 95 3.16 2.61 15.46
C PHE A 95 4.58 2.03 15.44
N LYS A 96 4.73 0.83 16.03
CA LYS A 96 6.01 0.11 16.12
C LYS A 96 6.01 -1.08 15.17
N THR A 97 6.78 -1.01 14.11
CA THR A 97 6.79 -2.04 13.07
C THR A 97 7.52 -3.33 13.47
N HIS A 98 8.29 -3.30 14.56
CA HIS A 98 8.98 -4.48 15.10
C HIS A 98 8.09 -5.38 15.98
N LEU A 99 6.90 -4.93 16.34
CA LEU A 99 5.96 -5.75 17.12
C LEU A 99 5.34 -6.85 16.25
N PRO A 100 5.02 -8.02 16.83
CA PRO A 100 4.33 -9.08 16.11
C PRO A 100 3.04 -8.58 15.45
N GLY A 101 2.88 -8.87 14.14
CA GLY A 101 1.74 -8.41 13.36
C GLY A 101 1.91 -7.02 12.73
N ASN A 102 2.89 -6.22 13.15
CA ASN A 102 3.12 -4.86 12.67
C ASN A 102 4.26 -4.74 11.66
N SER A 103 4.78 -5.85 11.14
CA SER A 103 5.92 -5.81 10.23
C SER A 103 5.66 -4.92 9.01
N MET A 104 6.65 -4.11 8.67
CA MET A 104 6.69 -3.31 7.44
C MET A 104 7.33 -4.05 6.26
N GLU A 105 7.72 -5.30 6.47
CA GLU A 105 8.34 -6.15 5.46
C GLU A 105 7.30 -6.68 4.45
N GLY A 106 7.80 -7.13 3.32
CA GLY A 106 6.97 -7.62 2.23
C GLY A 106 6.55 -6.53 1.25
N HIS A 107 6.06 -6.94 0.07
CA HIS A 107 5.75 -6.06 -1.06
C HIS A 107 6.92 -5.10 -1.35
N GLU A 108 8.14 -5.67 -1.40
CA GLU A 108 9.39 -4.93 -1.46
C GLU A 108 9.94 -4.92 -2.88
N PHE A 109 10.43 -3.76 -3.30
CA PHE A 109 11.32 -3.63 -4.44
C PHE A 109 12.76 -3.65 -3.93
N LYS A 110 13.55 -4.68 -4.31
CA LYS A 110 14.83 -4.98 -3.69
C LYS A 110 15.88 -5.41 -4.70
N GLY A 111 17.11 -4.94 -4.49
CA GLY A 111 18.26 -5.27 -5.33
C GLY A 111 18.41 -4.33 -6.52
N SER A 112 19.66 -4.05 -6.88
CA SER A 112 20.03 -3.12 -7.96
C SER A 112 20.08 -3.78 -9.35
N ASP A 113 20.18 -5.11 -9.40
CA ASP A 113 20.24 -5.86 -10.65
C ASP A 113 18.89 -6.55 -10.93
N CYS A 114 18.10 -5.91 -11.78
CA CYS A 114 16.77 -6.40 -12.15
C CYS A 114 16.80 -7.78 -12.82
N GLY A 115 17.90 -8.16 -13.43
CA GLY A 115 18.04 -9.46 -14.10
C GLY A 115 18.24 -10.63 -13.11
N SER A 116 18.70 -10.36 -11.90
CA SER A 116 18.94 -11.34 -10.86
C SER A 116 17.85 -11.40 -9.78
N VAL A 117 16.92 -10.45 -9.76
CA VAL A 117 15.82 -10.42 -8.78
C VAL A 117 14.79 -11.48 -9.10
N VAL A 118 14.60 -12.42 -8.18
CA VAL A 118 13.52 -13.39 -8.26
C VAL A 118 12.33 -12.87 -7.47
N ALA A 119 11.23 -12.63 -8.17
CA ALA A 119 9.98 -12.25 -7.53
C ALA A 119 9.44 -13.40 -6.68
N GLY A 120 8.90 -13.10 -5.53
CA GLY A 120 8.34 -14.05 -4.57
C GLY A 120 8.83 -13.80 -3.14
N ALA A 121 8.25 -14.50 -2.16
CA ALA A 121 8.55 -14.32 -0.74
C ALA A 121 8.54 -12.84 -0.27
N GLY A 122 7.59 -12.05 -0.80
CA GLY A 122 7.45 -10.63 -0.46
C GLY A 122 8.24 -9.66 -1.35
N VAL A 123 9.06 -10.15 -2.28
CA VAL A 123 9.79 -9.33 -3.25
C VAL A 123 8.97 -9.21 -4.53
N LEU A 124 8.70 -7.99 -4.98
CA LEU A 124 7.94 -7.69 -6.19
C LEU A 124 8.83 -7.51 -7.42
N GLY A 125 9.99 -6.93 -7.24
CA GLY A 125 10.92 -6.63 -8.31
C GLY A 125 12.18 -5.94 -7.80
N CYS A 126 12.99 -5.43 -8.72
CA CYS A 126 14.18 -4.66 -8.37
C CYS A 126 13.85 -3.30 -7.76
N GLU A 127 14.82 -2.71 -7.08
CA GLU A 127 14.69 -1.39 -6.45
C GLU A 127 14.34 -0.33 -7.50
N ILE A 128 13.28 0.42 -7.23
CA ILE A 128 12.81 1.50 -8.10
C ILE A 128 13.69 2.72 -7.87
N PRO A 129 14.28 3.33 -8.92
CA PRO A 129 15.02 4.58 -8.80
C PRO A 129 14.18 5.70 -8.17
N ILE A 130 14.80 6.58 -7.40
CA ILE A 130 14.09 7.64 -6.66
C ILE A 130 13.23 8.51 -7.59
N ALA A 131 13.73 8.85 -8.78
CA ALA A 131 12.98 9.64 -9.75
C ALA A 131 11.71 8.91 -10.23
N ASP A 132 11.82 7.60 -10.45
CA ASP A 132 10.69 6.76 -10.90
C ASP A 132 9.67 6.56 -9.78
N ARG A 133 10.12 6.44 -8.51
CA ARG A 133 9.19 6.40 -7.36
C ARG A 133 8.30 7.63 -7.33
N TRP A 134 8.87 8.83 -7.51
CA TRP A 134 8.10 10.06 -7.56
C TRP A 134 7.17 10.12 -8.76
N ALA A 135 7.64 9.69 -9.93
CA ALA A 135 6.78 9.62 -11.12
C ALA A 135 5.58 8.68 -10.92
N ILE A 136 5.80 7.51 -10.29
CA ILE A 136 4.72 6.57 -9.95
C ILE A 136 3.75 7.19 -8.95
N VAL A 137 4.23 7.87 -7.90
CA VAL A 137 3.37 8.55 -6.93
C VAL A 137 2.48 9.58 -7.62
N GLU A 138 3.05 10.43 -8.50
CA GLU A 138 2.28 11.42 -9.25
C GLU A 138 1.26 10.76 -10.20
N TYR A 139 1.64 9.68 -10.87
CA TYR A 139 0.70 8.93 -11.70
C TYR A 139 -0.48 8.37 -10.88
N LEU A 140 -0.21 7.75 -9.73
CA LEU A 140 -1.23 7.16 -8.88
C LEU A 140 -2.22 8.18 -8.29
N LYS A 141 -1.83 9.45 -8.15
CA LYS A 141 -2.74 10.55 -7.80
C LYS A 141 -3.82 10.77 -8.85
N THR A 142 -3.55 10.43 -10.11
CA THR A 142 -4.49 10.59 -11.21
C THR A 142 -5.45 9.42 -11.37
N CYS A 143 -5.28 8.34 -10.60
CA CYS A 143 -6.13 7.16 -10.63
C CYS A 143 -7.45 7.43 -9.90
N ASP A 144 -8.36 8.15 -10.54
CA ASP A 144 -9.65 8.55 -9.98
C ASP A 144 -10.81 7.73 -10.56
N LEU A 145 -11.87 7.59 -9.75
CA LEU A 145 -13.10 6.90 -10.13
C LEU A 145 -13.82 7.63 -11.27
N ASP A 146 -13.79 8.96 -11.29
CA ASP A 146 -14.45 9.76 -12.32
C ASP A 146 -13.85 9.58 -13.71
N ARG A 147 -12.57 9.21 -13.81
CA ARG A 147 -11.90 8.92 -15.08
C ARG A 147 -12.28 7.58 -15.68
N LEU A 148 -12.93 6.69 -14.92
CA LEU A 148 -13.51 5.45 -15.47
C LEU A 148 -14.71 5.71 -16.39
N VAL A 149 -15.35 6.86 -16.27
CA VAL A 149 -16.55 7.25 -17.03
C VAL A 149 -16.19 8.01 -18.30
N ILE A 150 -14.98 8.55 -18.38
CA ILE A 150 -14.52 9.33 -19.55
C ILE A 150 -13.73 8.38 -20.47
N HIS A 151 -14.30 8.05 -21.62
CA HIS A 151 -13.80 7.09 -22.60
C HIS A 151 -12.42 7.35 -23.21
N ASP A 152 -11.76 8.49 -22.94
CA ASP A 152 -10.55 8.95 -23.63
C ASP A 152 -9.32 9.21 -22.72
N ALA A 153 -9.36 8.86 -21.43
CA ALA A 153 -8.15 8.93 -20.60
C ALA A 153 -7.50 7.55 -20.48
N PRO A 154 -6.16 7.43 -20.58
CA PRO A 154 -5.49 6.18 -20.27
C PRO A 154 -5.86 5.81 -18.82
N ALA A 155 -6.75 4.85 -18.72
CA ALA A 155 -7.18 4.35 -17.43
C ALA A 155 -6.04 3.59 -16.78
N CYS A 156 -5.97 3.57 -15.46
CA CYS A 156 -5.08 2.69 -14.69
C CYS A 156 -5.28 1.18 -15.01
N ARG A 157 -5.97 0.87 -16.10
CA ARG A 157 -6.24 -0.47 -16.64
C ARG A 157 -5.18 -0.96 -17.61
N ASP A 158 -4.37 -0.06 -18.17
CA ASP A 158 -3.48 -0.40 -19.30
C ASP A 158 -2.08 -0.84 -18.84
N LEU A 159 -1.97 -1.30 -17.59
CA LEU A 159 -0.76 -1.88 -17.01
C LEU A 159 -0.93 -3.39 -16.74
N GLU A 160 -1.62 -4.12 -17.64
CA GLU A 160 -1.56 -5.58 -17.68
C GLU A 160 -0.37 -6.06 -18.51
#